data_5ac06cd2ba76ca19b5f7ef3ddd2fc342
#
_entry.id   5ac06cd2ba76ca19b5f7ef3ddd2fc342
#
_cell.length_a   1.000
_cell.length_b   1.000
_cell.length_c   1.000
_cell.angle_alpha   90.00
_cell.angle_beta   90.00
_cell.angle_gamma   90.00
#
_symmetry.space_group_name_H-M   'P 1'
#
loop_
_entity.id
_entity.type
_entity.pdbx_description
1 polymer ?
#
loop_
_entity_poly.entity_id
_entity_poly.type
_entity_poly.pdbx_seq_one_letter_code
_entity_poly.pdbx_strand_id
1 'polypeptide(L)'
;MGNSAIKLNVAYMGLVSLALALAGPWLLPLFVSPADPNAVTVVRTAAMLLWIGAAYQVFDGVNLGAGFALRGAGDVRVPTLLVLAVSWLGFIPLTHMLSFAPGEGWVHFLPQFGLGTVGGWSALLFYTAALGAVMWLRWQSGAWRRIVLR
;
A
#
# COMPACT_ATOMS: atom_id res chain seq x y z
N MET A 1 8.32 23.60 3.71
CA MET A 1 8.44 22.90 2.41
C MET A 1 8.07 21.41 2.49
N GLY A 2 8.65 20.56 3.37
CA GLY A 2 8.35 19.12 3.40
C GLY A 2 6.87 18.78 3.60
N ASN A 3 6.18 19.42 4.54
CA ASN A 3 4.75 19.17 4.77
C ASN A 3 3.88 19.50 3.53
N SER A 4 4.24 20.53 2.78
CA SER A 4 3.51 20.91 1.56
C SER A 4 3.74 19.87 0.46
N ALA A 5 4.96 19.34 0.33
CA ALA A 5 5.28 18.29 -0.62
C ALA A 5 4.52 16.99 -0.30
N ILE A 6 4.46 16.61 0.98
CA ILE A 6 3.68 15.42 1.42
C ILE A 6 2.20 15.60 1.10
N LYS A 7 1.61 16.76 1.45
CA LYS A 7 0.19 17.04 1.16
C LYS A 7 -0.12 17.02 -0.34
N LEU A 8 0.75 17.61 -1.15
CA LEU A 8 0.59 17.61 -2.61
C LEU A 8 0.66 16.20 -3.19
N ASN A 9 1.61 15.39 -2.72
CA ASN A 9 1.75 14.02 -3.15
C ASN A 9 0.51 13.18 -2.80
N VAL A 10 0.02 13.29 -1.56
CA VAL A 10 -1.21 12.61 -1.11
C VAL A 10 -2.42 13.04 -1.93
N ALA A 11 -2.57 14.36 -2.15
CA ALA A 11 -3.69 14.88 -2.94
C ALA A 11 -3.64 14.38 -4.38
N TYR A 12 -2.47 14.42 -5.02
CA TYR A 12 -2.28 13.94 -6.39
C TYR A 12 -2.58 12.44 -6.50
N MET A 13 -1.94 11.60 -5.66
CA MET A 13 -2.14 10.15 -5.70
C MET A 13 -3.58 9.77 -5.36
N GLY A 14 -4.19 10.43 -4.37
CA GLY A 14 -5.58 10.20 -3.99
C GLY A 14 -6.57 10.60 -5.08
N LEU A 15 -6.39 11.74 -5.73
CA LEU A 15 -7.26 12.18 -6.83
C LEU A 15 -7.16 11.26 -8.04
N VAL A 16 -5.94 10.89 -8.46
CA VAL A 16 -5.75 9.99 -9.61
C VAL A 16 -6.34 8.62 -9.34
N SER A 17 -6.08 8.05 -8.16
CA SER A 17 -6.59 6.73 -7.80
C SER A 17 -8.12 6.71 -7.63
N LEU A 18 -8.70 7.77 -7.07
CA LEU A 18 -10.14 7.93 -7.00
C LEU A 18 -10.77 8.02 -8.39
N ALA A 19 -10.17 8.82 -9.29
CA ALA A 19 -10.63 8.92 -10.67
C ALA A 19 -10.59 7.56 -11.38
N LEU A 20 -9.54 6.77 -11.20
CA LEU A 20 -9.43 5.42 -11.75
C LEU A 20 -10.46 4.46 -11.15
N ALA A 21 -10.71 4.52 -9.84
CA ALA A 21 -11.70 3.68 -9.19
C ALA A 21 -13.13 4.02 -9.68
N LEU A 22 -13.43 5.30 -9.85
CA LEU A 22 -14.71 5.75 -10.40
C LEU A 22 -14.87 5.39 -11.89
N ALA A 23 -13.78 5.45 -12.67
CA ALA A 23 -13.77 5.06 -14.09
C ALA A 23 -13.77 3.55 -14.31
N GLY A 24 -13.54 2.75 -13.25
CA GLY A 24 -13.47 1.29 -13.30
C GLY A 24 -14.58 0.60 -14.10
N PRO A 25 -15.88 0.93 -13.88
CA PRO A 25 -16.98 0.31 -14.62
C PRO A 25 -16.88 0.46 -16.13
N TRP A 26 -16.26 1.53 -16.63
CA TRP A 26 -16.06 1.76 -18.07
C TRP A 26 -14.73 1.22 -18.58
N LEU A 27 -13.69 1.23 -17.75
CA LEU A 27 -12.36 0.80 -18.15
C LEU A 27 -12.18 -0.72 -18.09
N LEU A 28 -12.66 -1.38 -17.04
CA LEU A 28 -12.43 -2.81 -16.82
C LEU A 28 -12.94 -3.70 -17.98
N PRO A 29 -14.14 -3.46 -18.56
CA PRO A 29 -14.61 -4.26 -19.68
C PRO A 29 -13.72 -4.19 -20.92
N LEU A 30 -12.88 -3.15 -21.06
CA LEU A 30 -11.96 -3.03 -22.18
C LEU A 30 -10.80 -4.05 -22.13
N PHE A 31 -10.51 -4.58 -20.94
CA PHE A 31 -9.42 -5.53 -20.70
C PHE A 31 -9.88 -6.99 -20.58
N VAL A 32 -11.19 -7.23 -20.59
CA VAL A 32 -11.77 -8.58 -20.42
C VAL A 32 -12.57 -8.94 -21.67
N SER A 33 -12.25 -10.08 -22.27
CA SER A 33 -13.02 -10.55 -23.42
C SER A 33 -14.46 -10.87 -23.03
N PRO A 34 -15.46 -10.39 -23.76
CA PRO A 34 -16.87 -10.75 -23.52
C PRO A 34 -17.16 -12.24 -23.68
N ALA A 35 -16.28 -12.97 -24.39
CA ALA A 35 -16.38 -14.43 -24.58
C ALA A 35 -15.79 -15.25 -23.42
N ASP A 36 -15.15 -14.59 -22.42
CA ASP A 36 -14.61 -15.30 -21.26
C ASP A 36 -15.75 -15.71 -20.33
N PRO A 37 -15.90 -17.02 -20.01
CA PRO A 37 -16.93 -17.49 -19.07
C PRO A 37 -16.84 -16.82 -17.69
N ASN A 38 -15.65 -16.34 -17.30
CA ASN A 38 -15.40 -15.70 -16.02
C ASN A 38 -15.44 -14.16 -16.05
N ALA A 39 -15.74 -13.55 -17.23
CA ALA A 39 -15.68 -12.11 -17.42
C ALA A 39 -16.36 -11.30 -16.31
N VAL A 40 -17.57 -11.70 -15.91
CA VAL A 40 -18.34 -11.02 -14.88
C VAL A 40 -17.63 -11.08 -13.51
N THR A 41 -17.10 -12.25 -13.15
CA THR A 41 -16.37 -12.45 -11.88
C THR A 41 -15.08 -11.65 -11.86
N VAL A 42 -14.33 -11.66 -12.98
CA VAL A 42 -13.08 -10.92 -13.14
C VAL A 42 -13.33 -9.41 -13.01
N VAL A 43 -14.30 -8.87 -13.73
CA VAL A 43 -14.64 -7.43 -13.68
C VAL A 43 -15.10 -7.03 -12.27
N ARG A 44 -15.94 -7.83 -11.62
CA ARG A 44 -16.40 -7.56 -10.24
C ARG A 44 -15.25 -7.55 -9.25
N THR A 45 -14.37 -8.55 -9.30
CA THR A 45 -13.20 -8.61 -8.42
C THR A 45 -12.26 -7.45 -8.68
N ALA A 46 -11.97 -7.15 -9.95
CA ALA A 46 -11.11 -6.04 -10.34
C ALA A 46 -11.69 -4.69 -9.88
N ALA A 47 -13.01 -4.48 -9.98
CA ALA A 47 -13.66 -3.28 -9.48
C ALA A 47 -13.48 -3.11 -7.96
N MET A 48 -13.62 -4.18 -7.19
CA MET A 48 -13.35 -4.16 -5.75
C MET A 48 -11.88 -3.84 -5.45
N LEU A 49 -10.95 -4.44 -6.20
CA LEU A 49 -9.52 -4.19 -6.05
C LEU A 49 -9.14 -2.76 -6.40
N LEU A 50 -9.81 -2.10 -7.34
CA LEU A 50 -9.59 -0.68 -7.63
C LEU A 50 -9.93 0.22 -6.43
N TRP A 51 -10.98 -0.10 -5.67
CA TRP A 51 -11.32 0.65 -4.45
C TRP A 51 -10.30 0.43 -3.33
N ILE A 52 -9.85 -0.81 -3.14
CA ILE A 52 -8.76 -1.12 -2.20
C ILE A 52 -7.49 -0.38 -2.65
N GLY A 53 -7.17 -0.41 -3.95
CA GLY A 53 -6.06 0.31 -4.54
C GLY A 53 -6.16 1.83 -4.37
N ALA A 54 -7.36 2.41 -4.48
CA ALA A 54 -7.55 3.84 -4.24
C ALA A 54 -7.26 4.22 -2.78
N ALA A 55 -7.73 3.42 -1.83
CA ALA A 55 -7.41 3.63 -0.42
C ALA A 55 -5.90 3.46 -0.14
N TYR A 56 -5.28 2.42 -0.70
CA TYR A 56 -3.85 2.16 -0.61
C TYR A 56 -3.02 3.36 -1.10
N GLN A 57 -3.37 3.98 -2.23
CA GLN A 57 -2.63 5.09 -2.81
C GLN A 57 -2.57 6.33 -1.92
N VAL A 58 -3.60 6.58 -1.12
CA VAL A 58 -3.59 7.69 -0.15
C VAL A 58 -2.51 7.47 0.91
N PHE A 59 -2.44 6.26 1.48
CA PHE A 59 -1.42 5.91 2.49
C PHE A 59 -0.02 5.85 1.88
N ASP A 60 0.10 5.33 0.66
CA ASP A 60 1.38 5.30 -0.05
C ASP A 60 1.86 6.71 -0.41
N GLY A 61 0.94 7.62 -0.71
CA GLY A 61 1.25 9.04 -0.87
C GLY A 61 1.90 9.66 0.38
N VAL A 62 1.43 9.28 1.58
CA VAL A 62 2.07 9.70 2.84
C VAL A 62 3.43 9.05 3.01
N ASN A 63 3.53 7.74 2.77
CA ASN A 63 4.77 6.97 2.88
C ASN A 63 5.87 7.54 1.98
N LEU A 64 5.58 7.70 0.69
CA LEU A 64 6.54 8.23 -0.30
C LEU A 64 6.88 9.69 0.00
N GLY A 65 5.87 10.52 0.27
CA GLY A 65 6.08 11.94 0.56
C GLY A 65 6.96 12.16 1.79
N ALA A 66 6.66 11.49 2.90
CA ALA A 66 7.45 11.57 4.12
C ALA A 66 8.83 10.91 3.96
N GLY A 67 8.89 9.76 3.27
CA GLY A 67 10.13 9.04 3.00
C GLY A 67 11.12 9.86 2.16
N PHE A 68 10.65 10.54 1.11
CA PHE A 68 11.49 11.43 0.30
C PHE A 68 11.90 12.68 1.08
N ALA A 69 11.00 13.26 1.88
CA ALA A 69 11.34 14.40 2.72
C ALA A 69 12.44 14.05 3.74
N LEU A 70 12.36 12.87 4.38
CA LEU A 70 13.39 12.37 5.31
C LEU A 70 14.73 12.14 4.61
N ARG A 71 14.71 11.48 3.45
CA ARG A 71 15.94 11.22 2.67
C ARG A 71 16.57 12.53 2.18
N GLY A 72 15.77 13.48 1.72
CA GLY A 72 16.24 14.83 1.35
C GLY A 72 16.83 15.62 2.52
N ALA A 73 16.42 15.31 3.76
CA ALA A 73 16.99 15.87 4.97
C ALA A 73 18.20 15.07 5.51
N GLY A 74 18.67 14.05 4.77
CA GLY A 74 19.82 13.21 5.16
C GLY A 74 19.46 12.00 6.03
N ASP A 75 18.20 11.82 6.41
CA ASP A 75 17.74 10.65 7.17
C ASP A 75 17.42 9.49 6.21
N VAL A 76 18.43 8.73 5.84
CA VAL A 76 18.30 7.58 4.94
C VAL A 76 18.17 6.27 5.74
N ARG A 77 18.93 6.14 6.84
CA ARG A 77 19.08 4.88 7.58
C ARG A 77 17.76 4.45 8.25
N VAL A 78 17.13 5.37 8.99
CA VAL A 78 15.92 5.04 9.75
C VAL A 78 14.74 4.70 8.81
N PRO A 79 14.42 5.48 7.77
CA PRO A 79 13.42 5.09 6.79
C PRO A 79 13.66 3.72 6.16
N THR A 80 14.90 3.40 5.80
CA THR A 80 15.24 2.10 5.21
C THR A 80 14.99 0.94 6.20
N LEU A 81 15.41 1.09 7.46
CA LEU A 81 15.17 0.09 8.50
C LEU A 81 13.67 -0.09 8.78
N LEU A 82 12.90 1.00 8.79
CA LEU A 82 11.45 0.94 8.97
C LEU A 82 10.78 0.18 7.83
N VAL A 83 11.17 0.44 6.56
CA VAL A 83 10.65 -0.31 5.42
C VAL A 83 10.98 -1.80 5.58
N LEU A 84 12.22 -2.15 5.88
CA LEU A 84 12.61 -3.55 6.06
C LEU A 84 11.83 -4.22 7.20
N ALA A 85 11.73 -3.58 8.37
CA ALA A 85 11.03 -4.14 9.51
C ALA A 85 9.53 -4.35 9.23
N VAL A 86 8.85 -3.34 8.70
CA VAL A 86 7.41 -3.44 8.42
C VAL A 86 7.13 -4.43 7.28
N SER A 87 8.04 -4.54 6.28
CA SER A 87 7.89 -5.53 5.21
C SER A 87 8.05 -6.96 5.72
N TRP A 88 9.11 -7.24 6.43
CA TRP A 88 9.43 -8.62 6.84
C TRP A 88 8.61 -9.10 8.04
N LEU A 89 8.36 -8.24 9.02
CA LEU A 89 7.64 -8.59 10.25
C LEU A 89 6.13 -8.35 10.16
N GLY A 90 5.68 -7.50 9.23
CA GLY A 90 4.28 -7.16 9.05
C GLY A 90 3.70 -7.70 7.74
N PHE A 91 4.15 -7.17 6.60
CA PHE A 91 3.51 -7.42 5.30
C PHE A 91 3.58 -8.89 4.88
N ILE A 92 4.75 -9.53 4.96
CA ILE A 92 4.92 -10.93 4.53
C ILE A 92 4.04 -11.88 5.36
N PRO A 93 4.10 -11.85 6.72
CA PRO A 93 3.22 -12.68 7.53
C PRO A 93 1.73 -12.38 7.32
N LEU A 94 1.36 -11.10 7.25
CA LEU A 94 -0.03 -10.70 7.06
C LEU A 94 -0.58 -11.15 5.70
N THR A 95 0.21 -11.01 4.63
CA THR A 95 -0.16 -11.49 3.30
C THR A 95 -0.37 -12.99 3.31
N HIS A 96 0.55 -13.74 3.96
CA HIS A 96 0.42 -15.19 4.11
C HIS A 96 -0.88 -15.56 4.85
N MET A 97 -1.16 -14.89 5.97
CA MET A 97 -2.37 -15.16 6.77
C MET A 97 -3.66 -14.86 5.99
N LEU A 98 -3.71 -13.74 5.29
CA LEU A 98 -4.95 -13.33 4.62
C LEU A 98 -5.17 -14.03 3.28
N SER A 99 -4.11 -14.39 2.54
CA SER A 99 -4.26 -14.91 1.18
C SER A 99 -4.48 -16.41 1.12
N PHE A 100 -3.74 -17.20 1.91
CA PHE A 100 -3.79 -18.67 1.82
C PHE A 100 -4.96 -19.25 2.57
N ALA A 101 -5.57 -20.32 1.99
CA ALA A 101 -6.54 -21.13 2.69
C ALA A 101 -5.85 -22.06 3.72
N PRO A 102 -6.57 -22.52 4.74
CA PRO A 102 -6.01 -23.42 5.75
C PRO A 102 -5.34 -24.65 5.13
N GLY A 103 -4.07 -24.82 5.38
CA GLY A 103 -3.26 -25.94 4.87
C GLY A 103 -2.57 -25.69 3.53
N GLU A 104 -2.82 -24.60 2.83
CA GLU A 104 -2.18 -24.27 1.54
C GLU A 104 -0.91 -23.43 1.70
N GLY A 105 -0.75 -22.73 2.81
CA GLY A 105 0.40 -21.87 3.04
C GLY A 105 1.67 -22.61 3.44
N TRP A 106 2.81 -21.97 3.29
CA TRP A 106 4.13 -22.54 3.63
C TRP A 106 4.37 -22.60 5.14
N VAL A 107 3.63 -21.81 5.91
CA VAL A 107 3.78 -21.67 7.36
C VAL A 107 2.48 -22.07 8.03
N HIS A 108 2.50 -23.20 8.72
CA HIS A 108 1.30 -23.81 9.30
C HIS A 108 0.96 -23.32 10.72
N PHE A 109 1.90 -22.61 11.41
CA PHE A 109 1.64 -22.08 12.74
C PHE A 109 0.90 -20.73 12.72
N LEU A 110 0.80 -20.07 11.55
CA LEU A 110 0.04 -18.83 11.39
C LEU A 110 -1.40 -19.15 10.96
N PRO A 111 -2.41 -18.44 11.50
CA PRO A 111 -3.77 -18.59 11.04
C PRO A 111 -3.88 -18.23 9.55
N GLN A 112 -4.71 -18.93 8.81
CA GLN A 112 -4.91 -18.76 7.37
C GLN A 112 -6.40 -18.56 7.09
N PHE A 113 -6.75 -17.44 6.42
CA PHE A 113 -8.14 -17.01 6.24
C PHE A 113 -8.68 -17.27 4.83
N GLY A 114 -7.84 -17.60 3.85
CA GLY A 114 -8.28 -18.01 2.53
C GLY A 114 -8.96 -16.93 1.68
N LEU A 115 -8.62 -15.66 1.87
CA LEU A 115 -9.22 -14.55 1.12
C LEU A 115 -8.62 -14.37 -0.29
N GLY A 116 -7.63 -15.20 -0.67
CA GLY A 116 -7.00 -15.17 -1.98
C GLY A 116 -6.45 -13.80 -2.35
N THR A 117 -6.74 -13.37 -3.58
CA THR A 117 -6.27 -12.07 -4.12
C THR A 117 -6.73 -10.88 -3.28
N VAL A 118 -7.96 -10.92 -2.76
CA VAL A 118 -8.48 -9.83 -1.91
C VAL A 118 -7.70 -9.74 -0.61
N GLY A 119 -7.31 -10.89 -0.04
CA GLY A 119 -6.47 -10.97 1.15
C GLY A 119 -5.11 -10.31 0.91
N GLY A 120 -4.45 -10.61 -0.20
CA GLY A 120 -3.17 -10.00 -0.57
C GLY A 120 -3.25 -8.48 -0.74
N TRP A 121 -4.28 -7.97 -1.42
CA TRP A 121 -4.51 -6.52 -1.57
C TRP A 121 -4.87 -5.84 -0.25
N SER A 122 -5.63 -6.51 0.61
CA SER A 122 -5.91 -6.01 1.96
C SER A 122 -4.65 -5.92 2.81
N ALA A 123 -3.79 -6.94 2.76
CA ALA A 123 -2.50 -6.92 3.43
C ALA A 123 -1.63 -5.75 2.94
N LEU A 124 -1.63 -5.47 1.64
CA LEU A 124 -0.91 -4.35 1.04
C LEU A 124 -1.45 -3.00 1.56
N LEU A 125 -2.77 -2.86 1.71
CA LEU A 125 -3.39 -1.67 2.28
C LEU A 125 -2.93 -1.44 3.72
N PHE A 126 -2.98 -2.47 4.57
CA PHE A 126 -2.52 -2.37 5.96
C PHE A 126 -1.02 -2.07 6.04
N TYR A 127 -0.23 -2.69 5.18
CA TYR A 127 1.22 -2.45 5.10
C TYR A 127 1.53 -0.99 4.77
N THR A 128 0.91 -0.43 3.74
CA THR A 128 1.16 0.97 3.36
C THR A 128 0.62 1.96 4.37
N ALA A 129 -0.50 1.65 5.03
CA ALA A 129 -1.00 2.44 6.14
C ALA A 129 0.00 2.47 7.30
N ALA A 130 0.56 1.31 7.66
CA ALA A 130 1.60 1.22 8.69
C ALA A 130 2.87 1.98 8.29
N LEU A 131 3.35 1.80 7.05
CA LEU A 131 4.51 2.55 6.55
C LEU A 131 4.26 4.05 6.52
N GLY A 132 3.12 4.48 6.00
CA GLY A 132 2.74 5.88 5.99
C GLY A 132 2.73 6.48 7.41
N ALA A 133 2.16 5.74 8.37
CA ALA A 133 2.11 6.16 9.77
C ALA A 133 3.52 6.28 10.37
N VAL A 134 4.39 5.28 10.25
CA VAL A 134 5.74 5.32 10.85
C VAL A 134 6.63 6.35 10.17
N MET A 135 6.53 6.54 8.84
CA MET A 135 7.26 7.58 8.13
C MET A 135 6.78 8.98 8.52
N TRP A 136 5.47 9.17 8.63
CA TRP A 136 4.89 10.42 9.09
C TRP A 136 5.29 10.75 10.53
N LEU A 137 5.21 9.79 11.45
CA LEU A 137 5.65 9.95 12.84
C LEU A 137 7.14 10.28 12.93
N ARG A 138 7.98 9.62 12.13
CA ARG A 138 9.41 9.93 12.04
C ARG A 138 9.65 11.36 11.55
N TRP A 139 8.91 11.80 10.53
CA TRP A 139 8.98 13.17 10.04
C TRP A 139 8.56 14.18 11.11
N GLN A 140 7.42 13.96 11.77
CA GLN A 140 6.88 14.84 12.81
C GLN A 140 7.76 14.92 14.07
N SER A 141 8.45 13.84 14.43
CA SER A 141 9.35 13.82 15.59
C SER A 141 10.49 14.83 15.50
N GLY A 142 10.82 15.29 14.30
CA GLY A 142 11.94 16.21 14.05
C GLY A 142 13.32 15.63 14.36
N ALA A 143 13.43 14.34 14.69
CA ALA A 143 14.70 13.70 15.03
C ALA A 143 15.73 13.74 13.88
N TRP A 144 15.24 13.81 12.63
CA TRP A 144 16.06 13.99 11.44
C TRP A 144 16.86 15.31 11.44
N ARG A 145 16.42 16.35 12.18
CA ARG A 145 17.12 17.64 12.28
C ARG A 145 18.45 17.54 13.03
N ARG A 146 18.68 16.47 13.76
CA ARG A 146 19.93 16.22 14.50
C ARG A 146 21.00 15.52 13.67
N ILE A 147 20.69 15.19 12.41
CA ILE A 147 21.61 14.50 11.50
C ILE A 147 22.53 15.55 10.90
N VAL A 148 23.83 15.45 11.21
CA VAL A 148 24.87 16.26 10.63
C VAL A 148 25.30 15.62 9.33
N LEU A 149 25.03 16.27 8.21
CA LEU A 149 25.57 15.87 6.90
C LEU A 149 27.08 16.11 6.93
N ARG A 150 27.86 15.07 6.86
CA ARG A 150 29.33 15.14 6.69
C ARG A 150 29.69 14.96 5.22
#